data_6ede770ed4ff4958eff315571af7420c
#
_entry.id   6ede770ed4ff4958eff315571af7420c
#
_cell.length_a   1.000
_cell.length_b   1.000
_cell.length_c   1.000
_cell.angle_alpha   90.00
_cell.angle_beta   90.00
_cell.angle_gamma   90.00
#
_symmetry.space_group_name_H-M   'P 1'
#
loop_
_entity.id
_entity.type
_entity.pdbx_description
1 polymer ?
#
loop_
_entity_poly.entity_id
_entity_poly.type
_entity_poly.pdbx_seq_one_letter_code
_entity_poly.pdbx_strand_id
1 'polypeptide(L)'
;MMNLKRGFKTLALASVVALALSSCSAVNGFFHGTGPTDVPSAIGETAPSPELQSYYSQPLQLSECNGSFMCGNVTVPLDYADPAGAQITIAVIFAPAANGKPKGTVIFNPGGPGASGVQWIKDGYDQLGTQKLRDNFNIVGFDPRGVGGSSPVECLDPKGTDELLYASQTDPIGSKADIEKSIAQAKTFAAACQKHSTKILPHVDTVSAARDLDILRTVFGDKKLNYLGYSYGTFLGETYATLFPQKVGHLVLDGVVDPTVSNDQQSLAQLKGFDHELKAFLTECLKNAKVAKCPFSGNLKNALGTVKALLAYLETHDVATSDPKRPLTVWSAETGMMMALYSTGYWPYLKAAFDQLLNESDGSTFLALADLYNDRNAKGKYNSNTLEANTAISCLDDRSSSKMSDMIAQNKRLLKVSPTLGRYWQFGALMCSVWPYPVVQHPASYAAKGSAPILVVGTTGDPATPYTQAVHVANEVLDNAQLVTWKGDGHTAYGRSNSCVANAVDDYFIKSIVPAADPKC
;
A
#
# COMPACT_ATOMS: atom_id res chain seq x y z
N MET A 1 -15.26 -23.89 57.55
CA MET A 1 -14.91 -22.56 58.06
C MET A 1 -13.51 -22.23 57.59
N MET A 2 -13.36 -21.44 56.58
CA MET A 2 -12.34 -20.36 56.45
C MET A 2 -12.46 -19.73 55.07
N ASN A 3 -12.99 -18.51 55.09
CA ASN A 3 -13.11 -17.63 53.91
C ASN A 3 -11.72 -17.18 53.45
N LEU A 4 -11.41 -17.34 52.16
CA LEU A 4 -10.37 -16.55 51.50
C LEU A 4 -10.96 -15.89 50.23
N LYS A 5 -11.29 -14.61 50.40
CA LYS A 5 -11.58 -13.68 49.31
C LYS A 5 -10.30 -13.48 48.50
N ARG A 6 -10.25 -13.96 47.25
CA ARG A 6 -9.27 -13.53 46.27
C ARG A 6 -9.86 -12.36 45.50
N GLY A 7 -9.32 -11.17 45.77
CA GLY A 7 -9.60 -9.97 45.00
C GLY A 7 -8.99 -10.07 43.61
N PHE A 8 -9.83 -9.98 42.60
CA PHE A 8 -9.44 -9.78 41.20
C PHE A 8 -8.86 -8.37 41.06
N LYS A 9 -7.57 -8.28 40.79
CA LYS A 9 -6.97 -7.07 40.25
C LYS A 9 -7.12 -7.15 38.74
N THR A 10 -8.18 -6.58 38.21
CA THR A 10 -8.28 -6.17 36.82
C THR A 10 -7.28 -5.04 36.56
N LEU A 11 -6.10 -5.38 36.04
CA LEU A 11 -5.22 -4.39 35.43
C LEU A 11 -5.62 -4.27 33.96
N ALA A 12 -6.18 -3.13 33.66
CA ALA A 12 -6.57 -2.76 32.31
C ALA A 12 -5.36 -2.73 31.36
N LEU A 13 -5.36 -3.62 30.38
CA LEU A 13 -4.42 -3.61 29.23
C LEU A 13 -4.89 -2.64 28.13
N ALA A 14 -5.66 -1.63 28.49
CA ALA A 14 -6.11 -0.57 27.58
C ALA A 14 -5.03 0.50 27.31
N SER A 15 -3.78 0.31 27.81
CA SER A 15 -2.76 1.37 27.79
C SER A 15 -1.59 1.12 26.84
N VAL A 16 -1.54 0.04 26.08
CA VAL A 16 -0.35 -0.29 25.27
C VAL A 16 -0.47 0.16 23.80
N VAL A 17 -1.68 0.38 23.29
CA VAL A 17 -1.86 0.92 21.92
C VAL A 17 -1.74 2.45 21.89
N ALA A 18 -1.92 3.14 23.05
CA ALA A 18 -1.80 4.60 23.14
C ALA A 18 -0.38 5.12 23.34
N LEU A 19 0.62 4.25 23.60
CA LEU A 19 2.00 4.64 23.93
C LEU A 19 2.96 4.72 22.73
N ALA A 20 2.52 4.34 21.54
CA ALA A 20 3.29 4.59 20.30
C ALA A 20 3.00 5.97 19.70
N LEU A 21 2.01 6.73 20.24
CA LEU A 21 1.64 8.07 19.78
C LEU A 21 1.96 9.20 20.78
N SER A 22 2.58 8.89 21.93
CA SER A 22 2.81 9.90 22.98
C SER A 22 4.27 10.11 23.37
N SER A 23 5.18 10.16 22.39
CA SER A 23 6.51 10.74 22.57
C SER A 23 6.70 12.04 21.80
N CYS A 24 5.66 12.86 21.69
CA CYS A 24 5.73 14.23 21.23
C CYS A 24 5.19 15.17 22.31
N SER A 25 5.98 15.41 23.34
CA SER A 25 5.84 16.62 24.15
C SER A 25 7.21 17.24 24.32
N ALA A 26 7.29 18.51 23.92
CA ALA A 26 8.37 19.46 24.08
C ALA A 26 9.33 19.60 22.89
N VAL A 27 8.84 20.06 21.73
CA VAL A 27 9.54 21.12 20.98
C VAL A 27 8.47 22.16 20.56
N ASN A 28 7.98 22.94 21.51
CA ASN A 28 7.40 24.24 21.23
C ASN A 28 8.57 25.22 21.09
N GLY A 29 8.95 25.53 19.85
CA GLY A 29 9.93 26.55 19.59
C GLY A 29 10.15 26.77 18.11
N PHE A 30 9.67 27.91 17.63
CA PHE A 30 10.05 28.55 16.37
C PHE A 30 9.45 28.04 15.07
N PHE A 31 8.14 28.32 14.83
CA PHE A 31 7.70 28.74 13.51
C PHE A 31 6.81 29.98 13.65
N HIS A 32 7.42 31.14 13.79
CA HIS A 32 6.85 32.41 13.33
C HIS A 32 7.45 32.68 11.95
N GLY A 33 7.00 31.91 10.94
CA GLY A 33 7.20 32.23 9.55
C GLY A 33 5.91 32.85 9.03
N THR A 34 5.98 34.03 8.48
CA THR A 34 5.01 34.59 7.53
C THR A 34 4.50 33.45 6.64
N GLY A 35 3.17 33.35 6.42
CA GLY A 35 2.56 32.28 5.64
C GLY A 35 3.27 32.04 4.31
N PRO A 36 3.15 30.83 3.72
CA PRO A 36 3.91 30.44 2.54
C PRO A 36 3.65 31.41 1.41
N THR A 37 4.64 32.22 1.08
CA THR A 37 4.54 33.28 0.05
C THR A 37 4.69 32.71 -1.36
N ASP A 38 5.07 31.43 -1.53
CA ASP A 38 5.35 30.82 -2.82
C ASP A 38 4.53 29.53 -3.03
N VAL A 39 3.20 29.68 -3.20
CA VAL A 39 2.38 28.60 -3.77
C VAL A 39 2.78 28.44 -5.24
N PRO A 40 3.13 27.23 -5.69
CA PRO A 40 3.44 27.00 -7.09
C PRO A 40 2.30 27.42 -8.02
N SER A 41 2.63 27.85 -9.22
CA SER A 41 1.64 28.21 -10.24
C SER A 41 1.87 27.44 -11.53
N ALA A 42 0.81 27.16 -12.26
CA ALA A 42 0.88 26.45 -13.53
C ALA A 42 1.86 27.13 -14.49
N ILE A 43 2.67 26.32 -15.18
CA ILE A 43 3.69 26.83 -16.13
C ILE A 43 3.12 27.23 -17.50
N GLY A 44 1.82 27.05 -17.73
CA GLY A 44 1.19 27.39 -19.02
C GLY A 44 1.68 26.53 -20.20
N GLU A 45 2.06 25.29 -19.94
CA GLU A 45 2.51 24.34 -20.95
C GLU A 45 1.37 23.99 -21.93
N THR A 46 1.73 23.77 -23.21
CA THR A 46 0.78 23.26 -24.20
C THR A 46 0.42 21.82 -23.87
N ALA A 47 -0.88 21.56 -23.70
CA ALA A 47 -1.41 20.24 -23.42
C ALA A 47 -1.20 19.26 -24.59
N PRO A 48 -1.24 17.94 -24.35
CA PRO A 48 -1.16 16.92 -25.42
C PRO A 48 -2.25 17.04 -26.50
N SER A 49 -3.41 17.60 -26.15
CA SER A 49 -4.45 17.94 -27.11
C SER A 49 -5.14 19.26 -26.71
N PRO A 50 -5.79 19.98 -27.65
CA PRO A 50 -6.46 21.25 -27.36
C PRO A 50 -7.55 21.12 -26.30
N GLU A 51 -8.27 20.00 -26.26
CA GLU A 51 -9.36 19.73 -25.32
C GLU A 51 -8.87 19.63 -23.88
N LEU A 52 -7.60 19.29 -23.68
CA LEU A 52 -6.97 19.21 -22.36
C LEU A 52 -6.37 20.53 -21.89
N GLN A 53 -6.30 21.57 -22.72
CA GLN A 53 -5.56 22.80 -22.39
C GLN A 53 -6.08 23.49 -21.13
N SER A 54 -7.37 23.49 -20.88
CA SER A 54 -7.97 24.10 -19.70
C SER A 54 -7.51 23.42 -18.40
N TYR A 55 -7.30 22.09 -18.42
CA TYR A 55 -6.79 21.33 -17.26
C TYR A 55 -5.31 21.64 -17.00
N TYR A 56 -4.51 21.82 -18.05
CA TYR A 56 -3.08 22.10 -17.94
C TYR A 56 -2.76 23.54 -17.52
N SER A 57 -3.68 24.47 -17.74
CA SER A 57 -3.52 25.90 -17.44
C SER A 57 -4.38 26.38 -16.27
N GLN A 58 -5.08 25.47 -15.58
CA GLN A 58 -5.92 25.85 -14.44
C GLN A 58 -5.09 26.45 -13.30
N PRO A 59 -5.60 27.46 -12.59
CA PRO A 59 -4.92 28.01 -11.43
C PRO A 59 -4.99 27.04 -10.25
N LEU A 60 -3.86 26.86 -9.56
CA LEU A 60 -3.81 26.07 -8.33
C LEU A 60 -4.39 26.92 -7.18
N GLN A 61 -5.42 26.41 -6.54
CA GLN A 61 -6.05 27.02 -5.36
C GLN A 61 -5.82 26.14 -4.15
N LEU A 62 -5.00 26.61 -3.22
CA LEU A 62 -4.70 25.95 -1.97
C LEU A 62 -5.15 26.80 -0.79
N SER A 63 -5.63 26.15 0.26
CA SER A 63 -5.98 26.74 1.54
C SER A 63 -5.30 26.02 2.69
N GLU A 64 -5.02 26.69 3.79
CA GLU A 64 -4.45 26.07 4.97
C GLU A 64 -5.30 24.89 5.44
N CYS A 65 -4.62 23.78 5.77
CA CYS A 65 -5.24 22.60 6.34
C CYS A 65 -4.22 21.87 7.23
N ASN A 66 -4.67 21.31 8.33
CA ASN A 66 -3.86 20.46 9.22
C ASN A 66 -2.49 21.10 9.60
N GLY A 67 -2.49 22.28 10.20
CA GLY A 67 -1.28 22.97 10.66
C GLY A 67 -0.53 23.69 9.55
N SER A 68 0.67 23.23 9.19
CA SER A 68 1.55 23.88 8.21
C SER A 68 1.29 23.46 6.76
N PHE A 69 0.33 22.58 6.52
CA PHE A 69 0.03 22.08 5.18
C PHE A 69 -1.06 22.92 4.49
N MET A 70 -1.05 22.88 3.17
CA MET A 70 -2.09 23.47 2.33
C MET A 70 -2.80 22.40 1.52
N CYS A 71 -4.12 22.45 1.48
CA CYS A 71 -4.95 21.48 0.74
C CYS A 71 -5.69 22.17 -0.40
N GLY A 72 -5.98 21.41 -1.45
CA GLY A 72 -6.77 21.88 -2.58
C GLY A 72 -7.24 20.76 -3.46
N ASN A 73 -7.82 21.13 -4.59
CA ASN A 73 -8.31 20.21 -5.59
C ASN A 73 -7.81 20.64 -6.98
N VAL A 74 -7.44 19.65 -7.80
CA VAL A 74 -7.08 19.84 -9.20
C VAL A 74 -8.14 19.14 -10.05
N THR A 75 -8.74 19.86 -11.00
CA THR A 75 -9.74 19.32 -11.90
C THR A 75 -9.09 18.50 -13.01
N VAL A 76 -9.64 17.33 -13.32
CA VAL A 76 -9.20 16.46 -14.41
C VAL A 76 -10.43 15.91 -15.15
N PRO A 77 -10.30 15.46 -16.41
CA PRO A 77 -11.42 14.79 -17.08
C PRO A 77 -11.75 13.48 -16.39
N LEU A 78 -13.03 13.14 -16.31
CA LEU A 78 -13.46 11.82 -15.88
C LEU A 78 -12.95 10.76 -16.86
N ASP A 79 -13.20 10.98 -18.15
CA ASP A 79 -12.77 10.11 -19.24
C ASP A 79 -11.80 10.86 -20.17
N TYR A 80 -10.59 10.35 -20.30
CA TYR A 80 -9.60 10.91 -21.23
C TYR A 80 -9.91 10.67 -22.72
N ALA A 81 -10.89 9.81 -23.03
CA ALA A 81 -11.42 9.66 -24.39
C ALA A 81 -12.47 10.74 -24.71
N ASP A 82 -13.06 11.37 -23.71
CA ASP A 82 -13.99 12.50 -23.84
C ASP A 82 -13.64 13.63 -22.85
N PRO A 83 -12.51 14.36 -23.07
CA PRO A 83 -12.04 15.37 -22.14
C PRO A 83 -12.98 16.58 -21.98
N ALA A 84 -13.86 16.83 -22.94
CA ALA A 84 -14.87 17.89 -22.86
C ALA A 84 -16.12 17.47 -22.06
N GLY A 85 -16.23 16.21 -21.69
CA GLY A 85 -17.35 15.63 -20.96
C GLY A 85 -17.33 15.91 -19.46
N ALA A 86 -17.66 14.89 -18.67
CA ALA A 86 -17.68 14.98 -17.21
C ALA A 86 -16.26 15.16 -16.62
N GLN A 87 -16.20 15.85 -15.49
CA GLN A 87 -14.97 16.16 -14.77
C GLN A 87 -15.02 15.58 -13.36
N ILE A 88 -13.84 15.31 -12.80
CA ILE A 88 -13.63 14.98 -11.39
C ILE A 88 -12.55 15.89 -10.80
N THR A 89 -12.38 15.83 -9.48
CA THR A 89 -11.30 16.54 -8.80
C THR A 89 -10.35 15.57 -8.14
N ILE A 90 -9.07 15.87 -8.20
CA ILE A 90 -7.99 15.18 -7.51
C ILE A 90 -7.64 16.00 -6.27
N ALA A 91 -7.87 15.42 -5.10
CA ALA A 91 -7.51 16.03 -3.83
C ALA A 91 -5.98 16.01 -3.66
N VAL A 92 -5.43 17.14 -3.23
CA VAL A 92 -3.99 17.31 -3.04
C VAL A 92 -3.70 17.95 -1.68
N ILE A 93 -2.55 17.60 -1.12
CA ILE A 93 -1.94 18.26 0.03
C ILE A 93 -0.53 18.68 -0.34
N PHE A 94 -0.18 19.91 0.02
CA PHE A 94 1.09 20.53 -0.29
C PHE A 94 1.83 20.87 1.01
N ALA A 95 3.07 20.42 1.10
CA ALA A 95 4.02 20.76 2.16
C ALA A 95 5.17 21.55 1.53
N PRO A 96 5.40 22.82 1.90
CA PRO A 96 6.49 23.62 1.35
C PRO A 96 7.85 23.10 1.85
N ALA A 97 8.89 23.29 1.04
CA ALA A 97 10.25 22.95 1.41
C ALA A 97 10.69 23.72 2.66
N ALA A 98 11.24 23.02 3.66
CA ALA A 98 11.57 23.63 4.95
C ALA A 98 12.67 24.71 4.87
N ASN A 99 13.54 24.68 3.85
CA ASN A 99 14.56 25.70 3.63
C ASN A 99 14.07 26.96 2.89
N GLY A 100 12.78 26.99 2.48
CA GLY A 100 12.16 28.10 1.76
C GLY A 100 12.69 28.36 0.33
N LYS A 101 13.52 27.45 -0.22
CA LYS A 101 14.10 27.54 -1.57
C LYS A 101 13.99 26.20 -2.28
N PRO A 102 12.78 25.80 -2.70
CA PRO A 102 12.56 24.48 -3.31
C PRO A 102 13.31 24.34 -4.63
N LYS A 103 13.86 23.15 -4.86
CA LYS A 103 14.43 22.74 -6.15
C LYS A 103 13.37 22.28 -7.17
N GLY A 104 12.14 22.20 -6.75
CA GLY A 104 10.96 21.71 -7.48
C GLY A 104 9.99 21.05 -6.51
N THR A 105 9.01 20.34 -7.06
CA THR A 105 8.01 19.60 -6.30
C THR A 105 8.24 18.10 -6.49
N VAL A 106 8.25 17.32 -5.41
CA VAL A 106 8.18 15.86 -5.47
C VAL A 106 6.72 15.45 -5.23
N ILE A 107 6.11 14.81 -6.21
CA ILE A 107 4.78 14.21 -6.06
C ILE A 107 4.96 12.79 -5.51
N PHE A 108 4.21 12.49 -4.46
CA PHE A 108 4.34 11.23 -3.71
C PHE A 108 3.08 10.37 -3.82
N ASN A 109 3.29 9.06 -4.01
CA ASN A 109 2.23 8.07 -3.95
C ASN A 109 2.63 6.90 -3.02
N PRO A 110 1.85 6.61 -1.96
CA PRO A 110 2.14 5.55 -0.99
C PRO A 110 1.90 4.13 -1.51
N GLY A 111 1.17 3.97 -2.60
CA GLY A 111 0.83 2.67 -3.18
C GLY A 111 -0.56 2.15 -2.80
N GLY A 112 -0.63 0.90 -2.49
CA GLY A 112 -1.84 0.13 -2.26
C GLY A 112 -2.10 -0.87 -3.38
N PRO A 113 -2.85 -0.54 -4.50
CA PRO A 113 -3.48 0.74 -4.81
C PRO A 113 -4.56 1.15 -3.80
N GLY A 114 -5.00 2.39 -3.87
CA GLY A 114 -6.10 2.87 -3.03
C GLY A 114 -5.68 3.56 -1.72
N ALA A 115 -4.39 3.62 -1.38
CA ALA A 115 -3.94 4.39 -0.24
C ALA A 115 -3.93 5.90 -0.55
N SER A 116 -4.43 6.70 0.40
CA SER A 116 -4.50 8.16 0.29
C SER A 116 -3.13 8.80 0.51
N GLY A 117 -2.61 9.50 -0.51
CA GLY A 117 -1.41 10.30 -0.38
C GLY A 117 -1.64 11.55 0.49
N VAL A 118 -2.85 12.10 0.47
CA VAL A 118 -3.25 13.22 1.34
C VAL A 118 -3.21 12.80 2.81
N GLN A 119 -3.82 11.67 3.15
CA GLN A 119 -3.84 11.18 4.54
C GLN A 119 -2.43 10.78 5.00
N TRP A 120 -1.64 10.16 4.11
CA TRP A 120 -0.25 9.82 4.43
C TRP A 120 0.57 11.05 4.86
N ILE A 121 0.46 12.16 4.12
CA ILE A 121 1.16 13.40 4.48
C ILE A 121 0.64 13.96 5.81
N LYS A 122 -0.66 13.91 6.07
CA LYS A 122 -1.24 14.39 7.33
C LYS A 122 -0.72 13.64 8.55
N ASP A 123 -0.56 12.34 8.43
CA ASP A 123 -0.26 11.45 9.57
C ASP A 123 1.23 11.11 9.69
N GLY A 124 1.97 11.11 8.59
CA GLY A 124 3.32 10.55 8.51
C GLY A 124 4.34 11.38 7.76
N TYR A 125 4.15 12.69 7.57
CA TYR A 125 5.07 13.55 6.82
C TYR A 125 6.53 13.40 7.23
N ASP A 126 6.80 13.32 8.53
CA ASP A 126 8.16 13.19 9.05
C ASP A 126 8.82 11.85 8.72
N GLN A 127 8.03 10.86 8.34
CA GLN A 127 8.49 9.52 7.93
C GLN A 127 8.64 9.40 6.40
N LEU A 128 8.27 10.43 5.64
CA LEU A 128 8.40 10.44 4.20
C LEU A 128 9.85 10.72 3.78
N GLY A 129 10.53 9.72 3.26
CA GLY A 129 11.91 9.86 2.82
C GLY A 129 12.84 10.37 3.92
N THR A 130 13.68 11.32 3.60
CA THR A 130 14.62 11.94 4.54
C THR A 130 14.27 13.41 4.83
N GLN A 131 14.82 13.96 5.94
CA GLN A 131 14.73 15.40 6.20
C GLN A 131 15.37 16.21 5.07
N LYS A 132 16.48 15.72 4.48
CA LYS A 132 17.16 16.41 3.36
C LYS A 132 16.24 16.57 2.14
N LEU A 133 15.43 15.55 1.82
CA LEU A 133 14.45 15.65 0.75
C LEU A 133 13.44 16.76 1.06
N ARG A 134 12.83 16.72 2.26
CA ARG A 134 11.82 17.69 2.71
C ARG A 134 12.36 19.11 2.87
N ASP A 135 13.64 19.27 3.15
CA ASP A 135 14.28 20.58 3.19
C ASP A 135 14.43 21.20 1.78
N ASN A 136 14.62 20.39 0.75
CA ASN A 136 15.01 20.84 -0.59
C ASN A 136 13.90 20.82 -1.63
N PHE A 137 12.79 20.12 -1.36
CA PHE A 137 11.66 20.00 -2.29
C PHE A 137 10.35 20.33 -1.59
N ASN A 138 9.44 20.96 -2.34
CA ASN A 138 8.04 20.91 -1.97
C ASN A 138 7.56 19.46 -2.10
N ILE A 139 6.72 19.01 -1.19
CA ILE A 139 6.14 17.67 -1.24
C ILE A 139 4.65 17.78 -1.50
N VAL A 140 4.17 17.01 -2.46
CA VAL A 140 2.74 16.90 -2.77
C VAL A 140 2.30 15.45 -2.56
N GLY A 141 1.37 15.24 -1.62
CA GLY A 141 0.56 14.04 -1.57
C GLY A 141 -0.72 14.27 -2.37
N PHE A 142 -1.21 13.25 -3.03
CA PHE A 142 -2.49 13.31 -3.73
C PHE A 142 -3.26 12.01 -3.55
N ASP A 143 -4.57 12.10 -3.64
CA ASP A 143 -5.43 10.93 -3.72
C ASP A 143 -5.66 10.63 -5.20
N PRO A 144 -5.25 9.48 -5.73
CA PRO A 144 -5.60 9.10 -7.09
C PRO A 144 -7.12 9.07 -7.30
N ARG A 145 -7.59 9.16 -8.53
CA ARG A 145 -9.00 9.01 -8.88
C ARG A 145 -9.61 7.77 -8.24
N GLY A 146 -10.78 7.92 -7.62
CA GLY A 146 -11.44 6.86 -6.87
C GLY A 146 -10.98 6.67 -5.43
N VAL A 147 -9.98 7.42 -4.96
CA VAL A 147 -9.37 7.30 -3.63
C VAL A 147 -9.70 8.52 -2.77
N GLY A 148 -10.01 8.30 -1.51
CA GLY A 148 -10.10 9.34 -0.48
C GLY A 148 -10.94 10.55 -0.87
N GLY A 149 -10.32 11.73 -1.03
CA GLY A 149 -10.98 12.98 -1.45
C GLY A 149 -11.21 13.11 -2.95
N SER A 150 -10.78 12.13 -3.78
CA SER A 150 -10.79 12.20 -5.24
C SER A 150 -11.90 11.35 -5.85
N SER A 151 -13.16 11.73 -5.63
CA SER A 151 -14.34 10.98 -6.10
C SER A 151 -14.28 9.51 -5.68
N PRO A 152 -14.33 9.21 -4.37
CA PRO A 152 -14.05 7.88 -3.84
C PRO A 152 -14.95 6.81 -4.43
N VAL A 153 -14.38 5.63 -4.66
CA VAL A 153 -15.16 4.42 -4.90
C VAL A 153 -15.84 4.02 -3.60
N GLU A 154 -17.15 3.90 -3.63
CA GLU A 154 -17.99 3.45 -2.52
C GLU A 154 -18.70 2.17 -2.91
N CYS A 155 -18.67 1.14 -2.06
CA CYS A 155 -19.29 -0.16 -2.33
C CYS A 155 -20.22 -0.59 -1.20
N LEU A 156 -19.65 -1.04 -0.08
CA LEU A 156 -20.38 -1.56 1.06
C LEU A 156 -20.46 -0.53 2.21
N ASP A 157 -21.46 -0.67 3.05
CA ASP A 157 -21.46 0.00 4.35
C ASP A 157 -20.46 -0.71 5.31
N PRO A 158 -20.12 -0.11 6.46
CA PRO A 158 -19.18 -0.72 7.40
C PRO A 158 -19.57 -2.12 7.86
N LYS A 159 -20.87 -2.42 7.97
CA LYS A 159 -21.36 -3.75 8.35
C LYS A 159 -21.11 -4.77 7.23
N GLY A 160 -21.43 -4.42 5.99
CA GLY A 160 -21.16 -5.27 4.83
C GLY A 160 -19.66 -5.50 4.63
N THR A 161 -18.83 -4.50 4.91
CA THR A 161 -17.37 -4.63 4.89
C THR A 161 -16.87 -5.56 6.01
N ASP A 162 -17.43 -5.46 7.23
CA ASP A 162 -17.14 -6.41 8.32
C ASP A 162 -17.53 -7.85 7.93
N GLU A 163 -18.69 -8.04 7.33
CA GLU A 163 -19.14 -9.35 6.84
C GLU A 163 -18.23 -9.92 5.74
N LEU A 164 -17.64 -9.08 4.90
CA LEU A 164 -16.70 -9.50 3.87
C LEU A 164 -15.33 -9.90 4.45
N LEU A 165 -14.78 -9.11 5.39
CA LEU A 165 -13.40 -9.23 5.85
C LEU A 165 -13.22 -10.11 7.10
N TYR A 166 -14.23 -10.19 7.96
CA TYR A 166 -14.11 -10.81 9.29
C TYR A 166 -15.07 -11.98 9.51
N ALA A 167 -15.83 -12.40 8.50
CA ALA A 167 -16.74 -13.52 8.66
C ALA A 167 -16.01 -14.83 8.98
N SER A 168 -16.64 -15.66 9.82
CA SER A 168 -16.16 -17.00 10.11
C SER A 168 -16.18 -17.89 8.87
N GLN A 169 -15.18 -18.77 8.75
CA GLN A 169 -15.15 -19.78 7.72
C GLN A 169 -16.18 -20.87 8.04
N THR A 170 -17.08 -21.15 7.12
CA THR A 170 -18.16 -22.12 7.33
C THR A 170 -17.98 -23.42 6.58
N ASP A 171 -17.30 -23.35 5.44
CA ASP A 171 -17.10 -24.47 4.54
C ASP A 171 -15.60 -24.75 4.39
N PRO A 172 -15.16 -25.98 4.12
CA PRO A 172 -13.74 -26.25 3.91
C PRO A 172 -13.18 -25.40 2.76
N ILE A 173 -12.10 -24.65 3.03
CA ILE A 173 -11.47 -23.75 2.05
C ILE A 173 -11.15 -24.49 0.75
N GLY A 174 -11.61 -23.98 -0.39
CA GLY A 174 -11.44 -24.55 -1.72
C GLY A 174 -12.44 -25.66 -2.04
N SER A 175 -13.42 -25.95 -1.16
CA SER A 175 -14.53 -26.82 -1.48
C SER A 175 -15.49 -26.15 -2.49
N LYS A 176 -16.34 -26.95 -3.13
CA LYS A 176 -17.34 -26.40 -4.06
C LYS A 176 -18.24 -25.36 -3.39
N ALA A 177 -18.70 -25.62 -2.16
CA ALA A 177 -19.56 -24.72 -1.41
C ALA A 177 -18.83 -23.39 -1.07
N ASP A 178 -17.58 -23.46 -0.65
CA ASP A 178 -16.74 -22.30 -0.37
C ASP A 178 -16.51 -21.44 -1.63
N ILE A 179 -16.21 -22.06 -2.77
CA ILE A 179 -16.03 -21.36 -4.04
C ILE A 179 -17.35 -20.70 -4.50
N GLU A 180 -18.48 -21.39 -4.40
CA GLU A 180 -19.79 -20.85 -4.75
C GLU A 180 -20.16 -19.67 -3.86
N LYS A 181 -19.89 -19.75 -2.56
CA LYS A 181 -20.08 -18.65 -1.61
C LYS A 181 -19.16 -17.46 -1.94
N SER A 182 -17.89 -17.70 -2.21
CA SER A 182 -16.92 -16.66 -2.59
C SER A 182 -17.33 -15.94 -3.91
N ILE A 183 -17.85 -16.69 -4.90
CA ILE A 183 -18.40 -16.11 -6.14
C ILE A 183 -19.61 -15.21 -5.82
N ALA A 184 -20.52 -15.65 -4.95
CA ALA A 184 -21.68 -14.87 -4.57
C ALA A 184 -21.30 -13.59 -3.83
N GLN A 185 -20.34 -13.65 -2.91
CA GLN A 185 -19.80 -12.49 -2.21
C GLN A 185 -19.13 -11.51 -3.18
N ALA A 186 -18.29 -11.99 -4.09
CA ALA A 186 -17.64 -11.17 -5.11
C ALA A 186 -18.67 -10.45 -6.01
N LYS A 187 -19.72 -11.14 -6.46
CA LYS A 187 -20.82 -10.54 -7.22
C LYS A 187 -21.56 -9.48 -6.42
N THR A 188 -21.83 -9.72 -5.14
CA THR A 188 -22.51 -8.76 -4.26
C THR A 188 -21.67 -7.51 -4.09
N PHE A 189 -20.37 -7.66 -3.85
CA PHE A 189 -19.43 -6.54 -3.73
C PHE A 189 -19.36 -5.74 -5.05
N ALA A 190 -19.13 -6.39 -6.18
CA ALA A 190 -19.05 -5.75 -7.49
C ALA A 190 -20.35 -4.99 -7.85
N ALA A 191 -21.51 -5.59 -7.58
CA ALA A 191 -22.82 -4.95 -7.79
C ALA A 191 -23.03 -3.73 -6.88
N ALA A 192 -22.56 -3.79 -5.62
CA ALA A 192 -22.62 -2.66 -4.70
C ALA A 192 -21.72 -1.51 -5.18
N CYS A 193 -20.49 -1.80 -5.61
CA CYS A 193 -19.60 -0.80 -6.22
C CYS A 193 -20.23 -0.16 -7.46
N GLN A 194 -20.79 -0.97 -8.37
CA GLN A 194 -21.47 -0.47 -9.56
C GLN A 194 -22.64 0.44 -9.22
N LYS A 195 -23.43 0.10 -8.20
CA LYS A 195 -24.59 0.87 -7.78
C LYS A 195 -24.20 2.23 -7.18
N HIS A 196 -23.17 2.27 -6.33
CA HIS A 196 -22.83 3.47 -5.56
C HIS A 196 -21.82 4.35 -6.27
N SER A 197 -21.00 3.80 -7.17
CA SER A 197 -19.91 4.50 -7.85
C SER A 197 -19.97 4.43 -9.37
N THR A 198 -21.16 4.31 -9.95
CA THR A 198 -21.42 4.07 -11.38
C THR A 198 -20.57 4.90 -12.33
N LYS A 199 -20.40 6.21 -12.02
CA LYS A 199 -19.70 7.15 -12.93
C LYS A 199 -18.18 6.99 -12.90
N ILE A 200 -17.61 6.86 -11.71
CA ILE A 200 -16.15 6.84 -11.55
C ILE A 200 -15.57 5.43 -11.76
N LEU A 201 -16.35 4.39 -11.47
CA LEU A 201 -15.87 3.01 -11.40
C LEU A 201 -15.16 2.49 -12.66
N PRO A 202 -15.57 2.84 -13.91
CA PRO A 202 -14.85 2.41 -15.12
C PRO A 202 -13.59 3.23 -15.44
N HIS A 203 -13.28 4.27 -14.66
CA HIS A 203 -12.24 5.25 -14.96
C HIS A 203 -11.16 5.39 -13.87
N VAL A 204 -11.07 4.44 -12.93
CA VAL A 204 -10.07 4.49 -11.84
C VAL A 204 -8.79 3.74 -12.16
N ASP A 205 -8.57 3.38 -13.39
CA ASP A 205 -7.40 2.65 -13.88
C ASP A 205 -6.08 3.45 -13.74
N THR A 206 -4.97 2.71 -13.72
CA THR A 206 -3.63 3.30 -13.57
C THR A 206 -3.21 4.17 -14.76
N VAL A 207 -3.67 3.87 -15.98
CA VAL A 207 -3.35 4.69 -17.17
C VAL A 207 -3.99 6.08 -17.06
N SER A 208 -5.24 6.15 -16.62
CA SER A 208 -5.93 7.40 -16.34
C SER A 208 -5.29 8.18 -15.19
N ALA A 209 -4.92 7.51 -14.10
CA ALA A 209 -4.20 8.13 -12.98
C ALA A 209 -2.82 8.67 -13.37
N ALA A 210 -2.10 8.01 -14.28
CA ALA A 210 -0.84 8.50 -14.82
C ALA A 210 -1.00 9.78 -15.67
N ARG A 211 -2.13 9.93 -16.37
CA ARG A 211 -2.47 11.18 -17.07
C ARG A 211 -2.83 12.31 -16.10
N ASP A 212 -3.50 11.99 -14.99
CA ASP A 212 -3.74 12.95 -13.90
C ASP A 212 -2.41 13.48 -13.33
N LEU A 213 -1.39 12.61 -13.17
CA LEU A 213 -0.06 13.03 -12.72
C LEU A 213 0.58 14.07 -13.64
N ASP A 214 0.37 13.99 -14.96
CA ASP A 214 0.94 14.99 -15.87
C ASP A 214 0.23 16.35 -15.75
N ILE A 215 -1.07 16.36 -15.49
CA ILE A 215 -1.81 17.58 -15.13
C ILE A 215 -1.29 18.15 -13.81
N LEU A 216 -1.14 17.31 -12.77
CA LEU A 216 -0.60 17.73 -11.47
C LEU A 216 0.78 18.36 -11.63
N ARG A 217 1.68 17.72 -12.39
CA ARG A 217 3.02 18.26 -12.68
C ARG A 217 2.97 19.70 -13.17
N THR A 218 2.13 19.99 -14.17
CA THR A 218 2.04 21.33 -14.74
C THR A 218 1.38 22.34 -13.81
N VAL A 219 0.36 21.92 -13.08
CA VAL A 219 -0.36 22.76 -12.13
C VAL A 219 0.53 23.15 -10.94
N PHE A 220 1.42 22.25 -10.51
CA PHE A 220 2.45 22.52 -9.49
C PHE A 220 3.72 23.19 -10.06
N GLY A 221 3.72 23.61 -11.31
CA GLY A 221 4.77 24.48 -11.87
C GLY A 221 6.02 23.76 -12.37
N ASP A 222 6.03 22.43 -12.45
CA ASP A 222 7.22 21.67 -12.85
C ASP A 222 7.21 21.28 -14.34
N LYS A 223 8.31 21.57 -15.04
CA LYS A 223 8.50 21.15 -16.44
C LYS A 223 8.68 19.64 -16.58
N LYS A 224 9.22 18.99 -15.55
CA LYS A 224 9.46 17.55 -15.48
C LYS A 224 8.98 17.05 -14.12
N LEU A 225 8.39 15.85 -14.10
CA LEU A 225 7.89 15.22 -12.89
C LEU A 225 9.06 14.74 -12.02
N ASN A 226 9.14 15.24 -10.78
CA ASN A 226 9.88 14.55 -9.74
C ASN A 226 8.88 13.74 -8.93
N TYR A 227 9.14 12.45 -8.78
CA TYR A 227 8.18 11.51 -8.24
C TYR A 227 8.82 10.50 -7.32
N LEU A 228 8.14 10.21 -6.21
CA LEU A 228 8.48 9.12 -5.30
C LEU A 228 7.28 8.19 -5.19
N GLY A 229 7.39 6.99 -5.74
CA GLY A 229 6.38 5.96 -5.65
C GLY A 229 6.83 4.80 -4.77
N TYR A 230 5.99 4.42 -3.82
CA TYR A 230 6.16 3.22 -3.01
C TYR A 230 5.18 2.13 -3.50
N SER A 231 5.65 0.88 -3.57
CA SER A 231 4.78 -0.27 -3.85
C SER A 231 4.01 -0.10 -5.18
N TYR A 232 2.67 -0.21 -5.18
CA TYR A 232 1.86 0.11 -6.38
C TYR A 232 2.17 1.50 -6.97
N GLY A 233 2.58 2.47 -6.15
CA GLY A 233 3.01 3.78 -6.67
C GLY A 233 4.16 3.68 -7.67
N THR A 234 4.93 2.60 -7.67
CA THR A 234 5.95 2.33 -8.68
C THR A 234 5.34 1.99 -10.02
N PHE A 235 4.29 1.16 -10.05
CA PHE A 235 3.53 0.86 -11.27
C PHE A 235 2.89 2.10 -11.89
N LEU A 236 2.36 3.01 -11.05
CA LEU A 236 1.88 4.31 -11.49
C LEU A 236 3.02 5.16 -12.09
N GLY A 237 4.19 5.19 -11.44
CA GLY A 237 5.38 5.89 -11.92
C GLY A 237 5.93 5.33 -13.23
N GLU A 238 5.98 4.01 -13.40
CA GLU A 238 6.37 3.32 -14.63
C GLU A 238 5.39 3.60 -15.77
N THR A 239 4.09 3.59 -15.48
CA THR A 239 3.05 3.93 -16.44
C THR A 239 3.20 5.39 -16.89
N TYR A 240 3.44 6.31 -15.96
CA TYR A 240 3.73 7.70 -16.27
C TYR A 240 4.97 7.84 -17.15
N ALA A 241 6.08 7.23 -16.77
CA ALA A 241 7.34 7.30 -17.52
C ALA A 241 7.19 6.74 -18.95
N THR A 242 6.34 5.75 -19.11
CA THR A 242 6.03 5.15 -20.43
C THR A 242 5.18 6.08 -21.30
N LEU A 243 4.17 6.73 -20.72
CA LEU A 243 3.28 7.64 -21.44
C LEU A 243 3.95 8.99 -21.75
N PHE A 244 4.80 9.47 -20.84
CA PHE A 244 5.40 10.80 -20.88
C PHE A 244 6.92 10.76 -20.66
N PRO A 245 7.71 9.99 -21.44
CA PRO A 245 9.13 9.78 -21.16
C PRO A 245 9.94 11.10 -21.15
N GLN A 246 9.58 12.06 -21.98
CA GLN A 246 10.27 13.37 -22.06
C GLN A 246 9.92 14.29 -20.85
N LYS A 247 8.89 13.95 -20.07
CA LYS A 247 8.46 14.69 -18.90
C LYS A 247 8.99 14.11 -17.58
N VAL A 248 9.75 13.03 -17.63
CA VAL A 248 10.43 12.45 -16.48
C VAL A 248 11.56 13.37 -16.01
N GLY A 249 11.52 13.77 -14.74
CA GLY A 249 12.58 14.44 -13.99
C GLY A 249 13.37 13.45 -13.13
N HIS A 250 13.22 13.54 -11.82
CA HIS A 250 13.74 12.54 -10.89
C HIS A 250 12.62 11.59 -10.49
N LEU A 251 12.72 10.34 -10.92
CA LEU A 251 11.73 9.31 -10.64
C LEU A 251 12.36 8.21 -9.77
N VAL A 252 11.84 8.03 -8.56
CA VAL A 252 12.26 6.99 -7.61
C VAL A 252 11.13 6.01 -7.40
N LEU A 253 11.42 4.73 -7.66
CA LEU A 253 10.51 3.61 -7.56
C LEU A 253 11.01 2.67 -6.48
N ASP A 254 10.37 2.64 -5.32
CA ASP A 254 10.81 1.87 -4.15
C ASP A 254 9.80 0.79 -3.78
N GLY A 255 10.28 -0.46 -3.71
CA GLY A 255 9.42 -1.63 -3.58
C GLY A 255 8.64 -1.87 -4.87
N VAL A 256 9.36 -2.20 -5.93
CA VAL A 256 8.87 -2.15 -7.31
C VAL A 256 7.95 -3.29 -7.66
N VAL A 257 6.80 -2.96 -8.25
CA VAL A 257 5.89 -3.89 -8.93
C VAL A 257 6.37 -4.07 -10.37
N ASP A 258 6.54 -5.29 -10.81
CA ASP A 258 6.91 -5.58 -12.21
C ASP A 258 5.68 -5.39 -13.13
N PRO A 259 5.66 -4.39 -14.02
CA PRO A 259 4.50 -4.07 -14.84
C PRO A 259 4.28 -5.09 -15.98
N THR A 260 5.19 -6.04 -16.16
CA THR A 260 5.12 -7.03 -17.25
C THR A 260 4.42 -8.32 -16.87
N VAL A 261 4.21 -8.55 -15.55
CA VAL A 261 3.58 -9.77 -15.04
C VAL A 261 2.07 -9.59 -14.85
N SER A 262 1.32 -10.69 -14.86
CA SER A 262 -0.10 -10.70 -14.50
C SER A 262 -0.29 -10.68 -12.99
N ASN A 263 -1.51 -10.32 -12.52
CA ASN A 263 -1.82 -10.35 -11.09
C ASN A 263 -1.66 -11.76 -10.48
N ASP A 264 -1.92 -12.82 -11.24
CA ASP A 264 -1.64 -14.20 -10.83
C ASP A 264 -0.15 -14.46 -10.56
N GLN A 265 0.73 -13.94 -11.43
CA GLN A 265 2.18 -14.03 -11.25
C GLN A 265 2.63 -13.16 -10.09
N GLN A 266 2.07 -11.96 -9.96
CA GLN A 266 2.31 -11.05 -8.84
C GLN A 266 1.91 -11.70 -7.51
N SER A 267 0.73 -12.28 -7.41
CA SER A 267 0.24 -13.00 -6.22
C SER A 267 1.17 -14.14 -5.83
N LEU A 268 1.67 -14.92 -6.81
CA LEU A 268 2.61 -16.00 -6.55
C LEU A 268 3.96 -15.48 -6.02
N ALA A 269 4.44 -14.37 -6.56
CA ALA A 269 5.67 -13.71 -6.11
C ALA A 269 5.51 -13.15 -4.69
N GLN A 270 4.39 -12.48 -4.41
CA GLN A 270 4.06 -11.97 -3.07
C GLN A 270 3.98 -13.10 -2.04
N LEU A 271 3.26 -14.19 -2.33
CA LEU A 271 3.18 -15.34 -1.44
C LEU A 271 4.56 -15.89 -1.10
N LYS A 272 5.47 -15.95 -2.10
CA LYS A 272 6.86 -16.36 -1.88
C LYS A 272 7.61 -15.38 -0.97
N GLY A 273 7.37 -14.09 -1.13
CA GLY A 273 7.94 -13.04 -0.28
C GLY A 273 7.44 -13.14 1.16
N PHE A 274 6.14 -13.26 1.37
CA PHE A 274 5.57 -13.43 2.71
C PHE A 274 5.97 -14.75 3.39
N ASP A 275 6.10 -15.85 2.64
CA ASP A 275 6.63 -17.09 3.15
C ASP A 275 8.10 -16.95 3.60
N HIS A 276 8.89 -16.14 2.87
CA HIS A 276 10.26 -15.79 3.26
C HIS A 276 10.28 -14.99 4.55
N GLU A 277 9.49 -13.92 4.66
CA GLU A 277 9.42 -13.07 5.84
C GLU A 277 8.89 -13.80 7.08
N LEU A 278 7.90 -14.69 6.91
CA LEU A 278 7.45 -15.56 7.99
C LEU A 278 8.61 -16.44 8.53
N LYS A 279 9.43 -16.98 7.63
CA LYS A 279 10.60 -17.76 8.02
C LYS A 279 11.68 -16.91 8.68
N ALA A 280 11.91 -15.68 8.21
CA ALA A 280 12.84 -14.74 8.81
C ALA A 280 12.40 -14.36 10.24
N PHE A 281 11.13 -13.99 10.42
CA PHE A 281 10.51 -13.71 11.73
C PHE A 281 10.66 -14.90 12.69
N LEU A 282 10.29 -16.11 12.27
CA LEU A 282 10.38 -17.31 13.12
C LEU A 282 11.84 -17.65 13.46
N THR A 283 12.77 -17.45 12.54
CA THR A 283 14.19 -17.66 12.77
C THR A 283 14.74 -16.68 13.80
N GLU A 284 14.38 -15.40 13.66
CA GLU A 284 14.75 -14.35 14.64
C GLU A 284 14.18 -14.66 16.02
N CYS A 285 12.89 -15.00 16.10
CA CYS A 285 12.20 -15.35 17.34
C CYS A 285 12.93 -16.51 18.06
N LEU A 286 13.19 -17.62 17.36
CA LEU A 286 13.86 -18.80 17.90
C LEU A 286 15.28 -18.49 18.36
N LYS A 287 16.04 -17.69 17.62
CA LYS A 287 17.41 -17.28 17.98
C LYS A 287 17.44 -16.47 19.27
N ASN A 288 16.47 -15.61 19.49
CA ASN A 288 16.38 -14.70 20.64
C ASN A 288 15.47 -15.22 21.77
N ALA A 289 15.06 -16.48 21.74
CA ALA A 289 14.10 -17.08 22.68
C ALA A 289 14.44 -16.89 24.16
N LYS A 290 15.74 -16.85 24.51
CA LYS A 290 16.20 -16.63 25.88
C LYS A 290 16.05 -15.20 26.39
N VAL A 291 16.07 -14.21 25.49
CA VAL A 291 16.04 -12.79 25.81
C VAL A 291 14.64 -12.21 25.72
N ALA A 292 13.89 -12.65 24.72
CA ALA A 292 12.60 -12.06 24.35
C ALA A 292 11.56 -13.16 24.10
N LYS A 293 11.09 -13.86 25.16
CA LYS A 293 10.03 -14.90 25.12
C LYS A 293 9.47 -15.22 23.73
N CYS A 294 10.06 -16.18 23.01
CA CYS A 294 9.51 -16.68 21.76
C CYS A 294 8.43 -17.73 22.09
N PRO A 295 7.20 -17.62 21.56
CA PRO A 295 6.14 -18.59 21.82
C PRO A 295 6.36 -19.93 21.09
N PHE A 296 7.33 -19.95 20.18
CA PHE A 296 7.70 -21.15 19.43
C PHE A 296 8.88 -21.86 20.09
N SER A 297 8.95 -23.20 19.90
CA SER A 297 10.05 -24.03 20.40
C SER A 297 10.60 -24.96 19.31
N GLY A 298 11.78 -25.49 19.57
CA GLY A 298 12.46 -26.41 18.66
C GLY A 298 13.19 -25.69 17.51
N ASN A 299 12.95 -26.09 16.29
CA ASN A 299 13.56 -25.51 15.10
C ASN A 299 12.53 -24.84 14.18
N LEU A 300 13.01 -24.20 13.10
CA LEU A 300 12.14 -23.50 12.14
C LEU A 300 11.03 -24.40 11.57
N LYS A 301 11.31 -25.67 11.30
CA LYS A 301 10.30 -26.64 10.80
C LYS A 301 9.18 -26.84 11.83
N ASN A 302 9.53 -26.93 13.12
CA ASN A 302 8.56 -27.06 14.20
C ASN A 302 7.70 -25.79 14.32
N ALA A 303 8.31 -24.61 14.29
CA ALA A 303 7.61 -23.32 14.35
C ALA A 303 6.64 -23.12 13.16
N LEU A 304 7.08 -23.40 11.93
CA LEU A 304 6.20 -23.39 10.76
C LEU A 304 5.05 -24.41 10.89
N GLY A 305 5.33 -25.59 11.45
CA GLY A 305 4.31 -26.59 11.76
C GLY A 305 3.27 -26.08 12.74
N THR A 306 3.69 -25.35 13.79
CA THR A 306 2.79 -24.71 14.75
C THR A 306 1.91 -23.63 14.08
N VAL A 307 2.49 -22.75 13.27
CA VAL A 307 1.71 -21.74 12.52
C VAL A 307 0.68 -22.40 11.62
N LYS A 308 1.10 -23.42 10.86
CA LYS A 308 0.19 -24.16 9.97
C LYS A 308 -0.95 -24.84 10.74
N ALA A 309 -0.65 -25.48 11.87
CA ALA A 309 -1.66 -26.14 12.70
C ALA A 309 -2.64 -25.12 13.32
N LEU A 310 -2.14 -23.96 13.73
CA LEU A 310 -2.95 -22.87 14.27
C LEU A 310 -3.93 -22.33 13.23
N LEU A 311 -3.46 -22.02 12.02
CA LEU A 311 -4.34 -21.57 10.93
C LEU A 311 -5.37 -22.64 10.56
N ALA A 312 -4.98 -23.91 10.51
CA ALA A 312 -5.91 -25.02 10.26
C ALA A 312 -6.95 -25.18 11.38
N TYR A 313 -6.58 -24.93 12.63
CA TYR A 313 -7.52 -24.89 13.76
C TYR A 313 -8.55 -23.77 13.58
N LEU A 314 -8.10 -22.56 13.20
CA LEU A 314 -8.95 -21.40 12.96
C LEU A 314 -9.90 -21.55 11.75
N GLU A 315 -9.65 -22.49 10.85
CA GLU A 315 -10.62 -22.80 9.77
C GLU A 315 -11.96 -23.32 10.28
N THR A 316 -11.98 -23.89 11.49
CA THR A 316 -13.18 -24.51 12.08
C THR A 316 -13.53 -24.00 13.48
N HIS A 317 -12.68 -23.18 14.08
CA HIS A 317 -12.85 -22.68 15.45
C HIS A 317 -12.42 -21.21 15.51
N ASP A 318 -13.38 -20.34 15.66
CA ASP A 318 -13.05 -18.96 16.01
C ASP A 318 -12.55 -18.87 17.45
N VAL A 319 -11.62 -17.94 17.72
CA VAL A 319 -11.07 -17.75 19.07
C VAL A 319 -11.58 -16.43 19.66
N ALA A 320 -11.91 -16.44 20.95
CA ALA A 320 -12.36 -15.26 21.66
C ALA A 320 -11.35 -14.11 21.58
N THR A 321 -11.86 -12.88 21.61
CA THR A 321 -11.08 -11.65 21.70
C THR A 321 -11.62 -10.77 22.84
N SER A 322 -10.98 -9.64 23.08
CA SER A 322 -11.48 -8.63 24.01
C SER A 322 -12.82 -8.02 23.59
N ASP A 323 -13.21 -8.14 22.31
CA ASP A 323 -14.55 -7.81 21.81
C ASP A 323 -15.37 -9.10 21.62
N PRO A 324 -16.35 -9.40 22.51
CA PRO A 324 -17.13 -10.64 22.43
C PRO A 324 -17.95 -10.80 21.12
N LYS A 325 -18.14 -9.72 20.37
CA LYS A 325 -18.88 -9.73 19.10
C LYS A 325 -17.97 -9.96 17.87
N ARG A 326 -16.66 -9.93 18.07
CA ARG A 326 -15.66 -10.02 17.02
C ARG A 326 -14.60 -11.05 17.39
N PRO A 327 -14.91 -12.34 17.25
CA PRO A 327 -13.91 -13.38 17.46
C PRO A 327 -12.81 -13.29 16.40
N LEU A 328 -11.64 -13.83 16.70
CA LEU A 328 -10.59 -14.01 15.73
C LEU A 328 -10.97 -15.17 14.79
N THR A 329 -11.14 -14.86 13.52
CA THR A 329 -11.35 -15.83 12.44
C THR A 329 -10.03 -16.16 11.75
N VAL A 330 -9.99 -17.20 10.93
CA VAL A 330 -8.79 -17.54 10.14
C VAL A 330 -8.37 -16.37 9.23
N TRP A 331 -9.32 -15.65 8.66
CA TRP A 331 -9.08 -14.52 7.75
C TRP A 331 -8.50 -13.32 8.49
N SER A 332 -9.02 -12.96 9.65
CA SER A 332 -8.44 -11.89 10.46
C SER A 332 -7.08 -12.27 11.05
N ALA A 333 -6.84 -13.55 11.38
CA ALA A 333 -5.53 -14.02 11.82
C ALA A 333 -4.49 -13.95 10.69
N GLU A 334 -4.87 -14.37 9.49
CA GLU A 334 -4.02 -14.29 8.30
C GLU A 334 -3.70 -12.83 7.97
N THR A 335 -4.71 -11.95 7.87
CA THR A 335 -4.54 -10.51 7.62
C THR A 335 -3.65 -9.85 8.66
N GLY A 336 -3.86 -10.12 9.96
CA GLY A 336 -3.03 -9.57 11.03
C GLY A 336 -1.57 -10.06 10.96
N MET A 337 -1.35 -11.31 10.58
CA MET A 337 -0.02 -11.85 10.34
C MET A 337 0.65 -11.17 9.14
N MET A 338 -0.06 -11.03 8.02
CA MET A 338 0.45 -10.34 6.83
C MET A 338 0.83 -8.90 7.15
N MET A 339 -0.04 -8.14 7.87
CA MET A 339 0.24 -6.77 8.31
C MET A 339 1.58 -6.68 9.06
N ALA A 340 1.82 -7.59 9.98
CA ALA A 340 3.03 -7.56 10.79
C ALA A 340 4.30 -7.97 10.01
N LEU A 341 4.17 -8.74 8.93
CA LEU A 341 5.28 -9.14 8.08
C LEU A 341 5.74 -8.07 7.08
N TYR A 342 4.97 -6.98 6.91
CA TYR A 342 5.40 -5.84 6.09
C TYR A 342 6.63 -5.12 6.65
N SER A 343 6.89 -5.21 7.97
CA SER A 343 8.00 -4.50 8.60
C SER A 343 8.48 -5.21 9.86
N THR A 344 9.80 -5.32 10.01
CA THR A 344 10.43 -5.86 11.23
C THR A 344 10.04 -5.11 12.50
N GLY A 345 9.64 -3.84 12.39
CA GLY A 345 9.11 -3.04 13.49
C GLY A 345 7.81 -3.59 14.09
N TYR A 346 7.04 -4.38 13.33
CA TYR A 346 5.82 -5.05 13.82
C TYR A 346 6.06 -6.46 14.36
N TRP A 347 7.25 -7.04 14.20
CA TRP A 347 7.56 -8.39 14.70
C TRP A 347 7.37 -8.58 16.21
N PRO A 348 7.65 -7.57 17.08
CA PRO A 348 7.30 -7.69 18.51
C PRO A 348 5.79 -7.88 18.76
N TYR A 349 4.93 -7.21 17.98
CA TYR A 349 3.48 -7.36 18.07
C TYR A 349 3.02 -8.71 17.52
N LEU A 350 3.60 -9.18 16.41
CA LEU A 350 3.31 -10.51 15.88
C LEU A 350 3.70 -11.62 16.87
N LYS A 351 4.84 -11.46 17.54
CA LYS A 351 5.25 -12.36 18.60
C LYS A 351 4.26 -12.39 19.77
N ALA A 352 3.79 -11.21 20.21
CA ALA A 352 2.79 -11.10 21.25
C ALA A 352 1.44 -11.72 20.83
N ALA A 353 1.04 -11.52 19.56
CA ALA A 353 -0.17 -12.11 19.02
C ALA A 353 -0.12 -13.65 19.03
N PHE A 354 1.01 -14.24 18.64
CA PHE A 354 1.20 -15.69 18.73
C PHE A 354 1.25 -16.18 20.19
N ASP A 355 1.89 -15.43 21.09
CA ASP A 355 1.98 -15.81 22.52
C ASP A 355 0.59 -15.88 23.17
N GLN A 356 -0.22 -14.81 22.97
CA GLN A 356 -1.59 -14.76 23.46
C GLN A 356 -2.47 -15.86 22.87
N LEU A 357 -2.38 -16.07 21.56
CA LEU A 357 -3.22 -17.06 20.90
C LEU A 357 -2.87 -18.49 21.32
N LEU A 358 -1.57 -18.83 21.45
CA LEU A 358 -1.10 -20.17 21.77
C LEU A 358 -1.21 -20.52 23.27
N ASN A 359 -0.99 -19.54 24.16
CA ASN A 359 -0.87 -19.79 25.59
C ASN A 359 -2.10 -19.31 26.41
N GLU A 360 -2.89 -18.35 25.87
CA GLU A 360 -4.02 -17.74 26.57
C GLU A 360 -5.35 -17.96 25.83
N SER A 361 -5.33 -18.52 24.61
CA SER A 361 -6.50 -18.63 23.73
C SER A 361 -7.20 -17.30 23.51
N ASP A 362 -6.42 -16.21 23.38
CA ASP A 362 -6.88 -14.85 23.12
C ASP A 362 -6.40 -14.36 21.74
N GLY A 363 -7.36 -14.03 20.86
CA GLY A 363 -7.13 -13.54 19.51
C GLY A 363 -6.98 -12.02 19.37
N SER A 364 -7.03 -11.27 20.49
CA SER A 364 -7.16 -9.80 20.47
C SER A 364 -6.06 -9.08 19.71
N THR A 365 -4.80 -9.47 19.88
CA THR A 365 -3.69 -8.80 19.19
C THR A 365 -3.69 -9.09 17.70
N PHE A 366 -4.03 -10.31 17.26
CA PHE A 366 -4.20 -10.59 15.83
C PHE A 366 -5.33 -9.78 15.20
N LEU A 367 -6.48 -9.68 15.90
CA LEU A 367 -7.61 -8.88 15.45
C LEU A 367 -7.23 -7.39 15.35
N ALA A 368 -6.48 -6.86 16.31
CA ALA A 368 -6.00 -5.47 16.27
C ALA A 368 -5.03 -5.21 15.08
N LEU A 369 -4.17 -6.17 14.76
CA LEU A 369 -3.30 -6.08 13.58
C LEU A 369 -4.11 -6.14 12.27
N ALA A 370 -5.17 -6.96 12.21
CA ALA A 370 -6.09 -6.99 11.07
C ALA A 370 -6.88 -5.68 10.93
N ASP A 371 -7.36 -5.11 12.04
CA ASP A 371 -8.03 -3.81 12.05
C ASP A 371 -7.10 -2.69 11.56
N LEU A 372 -5.83 -2.73 11.97
CA LEU A 372 -4.81 -1.78 11.50
C LEU A 372 -4.59 -1.89 9.98
N TYR A 373 -4.50 -3.11 9.44
CA TYR A 373 -4.36 -3.34 8.00
C TYR A 373 -5.55 -2.82 7.20
N ASN A 374 -6.75 -3.08 7.72
CA ASN A 374 -8.01 -2.71 7.08
C ASN A 374 -8.46 -1.27 7.39
N ASP A 375 -7.66 -0.51 8.14
CA ASP A 375 -7.97 0.86 8.57
C ASP A 375 -9.33 0.98 9.30
N ARG A 376 -9.67 -0.06 10.05
CA ARG A 376 -10.89 -0.16 10.84
C ARG A 376 -10.68 0.40 12.25
N ASN A 377 -11.44 1.40 12.64
CA ASN A 377 -11.32 2.02 13.95
C ASN A 377 -12.19 1.33 15.04
N ALA A 378 -11.93 1.68 16.30
CA ALA A 378 -12.65 1.11 17.45
C ALA A 378 -14.17 1.38 17.47
N LYS A 379 -14.66 2.30 16.63
CA LYS A 379 -16.11 2.58 16.46
C LYS A 379 -16.75 1.73 15.37
N GLY A 380 -16.01 0.78 14.78
CA GLY A 380 -16.48 -0.06 13.70
C GLY A 380 -16.66 0.67 12.36
N LYS A 381 -15.92 1.75 12.14
CA LYS A 381 -15.87 2.48 10.88
C LYS A 381 -14.52 2.29 10.21
N TYR A 382 -14.48 2.35 8.92
CA TYR A 382 -13.28 2.40 8.10
C TYR A 382 -12.89 3.86 7.87
N ASN A 383 -11.62 4.21 8.12
CA ASN A 383 -11.17 5.60 7.97
C ASN A 383 -10.83 5.94 6.51
N SER A 384 -10.66 4.93 5.66
CA SER A 384 -10.38 5.05 4.23
C SER A 384 -11.28 4.12 3.41
N ASN A 385 -11.31 4.34 2.10
CA ASN A 385 -11.94 3.45 1.12
C ASN A 385 -10.89 2.57 0.41
N THR A 386 -9.79 2.27 1.09
CA THR A 386 -8.66 1.53 0.49
C THR A 386 -9.09 0.18 -0.09
N LEU A 387 -9.96 -0.57 0.58
CA LEU A 387 -10.45 -1.87 0.10
C LEU A 387 -11.17 -1.74 -1.25
N GLU A 388 -12.12 -0.81 -1.32
CA GLU A 388 -12.96 -0.58 -2.50
C GLU A 388 -12.13 -0.04 -3.67
N ALA A 389 -11.29 0.96 -3.39
CA ALA A 389 -10.41 1.56 -4.40
C ALA A 389 -9.35 0.56 -4.88
N ASN A 390 -8.73 -0.20 -3.96
CA ASN A 390 -7.79 -1.26 -4.32
C ASN A 390 -8.40 -2.28 -5.28
N THR A 391 -9.61 -2.77 -4.92
CA THR A 391 -10.31 -3.76 -5.73
C THR A 391 -10.68 -3.19 -7.11
N ALA A 392 -11.23 -1.98 -7.16
CA ALA A 392 -11.65 -1.35 -8.41
C ALA A 392 -10.47 -1.09 -9.36
N ILE A 393 -9.39 -0.50 -8.86
CA ILE A 393 -8.17 -0.22 -9.62
C ILE A 393 -7.53 -1.53 -10.10
N SER A 394 -7.33 -2.48 -9.17
CA SER A 394 -6.71 -3.76 -9.50
C SER A 394 -7.51 -4.54 -10.55
N CYS A 395 -8.84 -4.52 -10.49
CA CYS A 395 -9.67 -5.25 -11.47
C CYS A 395 -9.73 -4.58 -12.84
N LEU A 396 -9.57 -3.25 -12.93
CA LEU A 396 -9.42 -2.58 -14.23
C LEU A 396 -8.04 -2.80 -14.86
N ASP A 397 -7.03 -3.07 -14.03
CA ASP A 397 -5.65 -3.29 -14.47
C ASP A 397 -5.28 -4.79 -14.58
N ASP A 398 -6.14 -5.71 -14.12
CA ASP A 398 -5.84 -7.15 -14.03
C ASP A 398 -5.82 -7.83 -15.39
N ARG A 399 -4.69 -8.43 -15.72
CA ARG A 399 -4.47 -9.23 -16.94
C ARG A 399 -4.51 -10.74 -16.70
N SER A 400 -4.98 -11.17 -15.52
CA SER A 400 -5.12 -12.59 -15.19
C SER A 400 -6.29 -13.24 -15.91
N SER A 401 -6.25 -14.56 -16.01
CA SER A 401 -7.36 -15.33 -16.59
C SER A 401 -8.55 -15.38 -15.64
N SER A 402 -9.73 -15.09 -16.16
CA SER A 402 -11.01 -15.26 -15.44
C SER A 402 -11.53 -16.72 -15.44
N LYS A 403 -10.81 -17.66 -16.06
CA LYS A 403 -11.25 -19.06 -16.16
C LYS A 403 -11.00 -19.82 -14.86
N MET A 404 -12.00 -20.51 -14.35
CA MET A 404 -11.91 -21.34 -13.15
C MET A 404 -10.83 -22.41 -13.24
N SER A 405 -10.60 -23.00 -14.43
CA SER A 405 -9.51 -23.97 -14.65
C SER A 405 -8.12 -23.40 -14.36
N ASP A 406 -7.91 -22.13 -14.73
CA ASP A 406 -6.63 -21.46 -14.55
C ASP A 406 -6.43 -21.07 -13.09
N MET A 407 -7.50 -20.63 -12.39
CA MET A 407 -7.46 -20.39 -10.94
C MET A 407 -7.14 -21.68 -10.17
N ILE A 408 -7.75 -22.82 -10.53
CA ILE A 408 -7.42 -24.13 -9.93
C ILE A 408 -5.97 -24.51 -10.18
N ALA A 409 -5.44 -24.23 -11.38
CA ALA A 409 -4.02 -24.48 -11.68
C ALA A 409 -3.11 -23.56 -10.85
N GLN A 410 -3.51 -22.29 -10.66
CA GLN A 410 -2.81 -21.32 -9.81
C GLN A 410 -2.79 -21.78 -8.35
N ASN A 411 -3.92 -22.24 -7.81
CA ASN A 411 -4.03 -22.74 -6.45
C ASN A 411 -3.01 -23.88 -6.16
N LYS A 412 -2.80 -24.79 -7.12
CA LYS A 412 -1.77 -25.85 -6.98
C LYS A 412 -0.36 -25.27 -6.88
N ARG A 413 -0.07 -24.17 -7.61
CA ARG A 413 1.22 -23.48 -7.53
C ARG A 413 1.39 -22.79 -6.18
N LEU A 414 0.36 -22.08 -5.69
CA LEU A 414 0.36 -21.41 -4.40
C LEU A 414 0.63 -22.39 -3.24
N LEU A 415 -0.07 -23.53 -3.21
CA LEU A 415 0.13 -24.59 -2.21
C LEU A 415 1.55 -25.19 -2.24
N LYS A 416 2.19 -25.24 -3.42
CA LYS A 416 3.57 -25.73 -3.58
C LYS A 416 4.58 -24.69 -3.09
N VAL A 417 4.33 -23.39 -3.33
CA VAL A 417 5.23 -22.29 -2.93
C VAL A 417 5.23 -22.14 -1.41
N SER A 418 4.06 -22.08 -0.79
CA SER A 418 3.95 -22.04 0.67
C SER A 418 2.93 -23.06 1.16
N PRO A 419 3.39 -24.19 1.71
CA PRO A 419 2.50 -25.16 2.37
C PRO A 419 1.82 -24.61 3.64
N THR A 420 2.29 -23.48 4.17
CA THR A 420 1.75 -22.82 5.36
C THR A 420 0.68 -21.77 4.98
N LEU A 421 0.99 -20.89 4.03
CA LEU A 421 0.14 -19.74 3.69
C LEU A 421 -0.69 -19.94 2.41
N GLY A 422 -0.21 -20.73 1.45
CA GLY A 422 -0.77 -20.82 0.11
C GLY A 422 -2.24 -21.27 0.04
N ARG A 423 -2.75 -21.93 1.12
CA ARG A 423 -4.16 -22.30 1.23
C ARG A 423 -5.09 -21.08 1.34
N TYR A 424 -4.61 -20.02 1.96
CA TYR A 424 -5.38 -18.78 2.22
C TYR A 424 -5.27 -17.76 1.07
N TRP A 425 -4.46 -18.04 0.07
CA TRP A 425 -4.24 -17.19 -1.12
C TRP A 425 -4.92 -17.73 -2.38
N GLN A 426 -5.75 -18.76 -2.24
CA GLN A 426 -6.44 -19.39 -3.35
C GLN A 426 -7.52 -18.48 -3.94
N PHE A 427 -7.76 -18.61 -5.23
CA PHE A 427 -8.84 -17.93 -5.95
C PHE A 427 -8.74 -16.38 -5.94
N GLY A 428 -7.54 -15.80 -5.87
CA GLY A 428 -7.33 -14.35 -5.84
C GLY A 428 -7.93 -13.59 -7.04
N ALA A 429 -7.94 -14.20 -8.23
CA ALA A 429 -8.54 -13.60 -9.43
C ALA A 429 -10.08 -13.64 -9.46
N LEU A 430 -10.73 -14.27 -8.47
CA LEU A 430 -12.17 -14.50 -8.50
C LEU A 430 -12.95 -13.18 -8.45
N MET A 431 -12.53 -12.22 -7.62
CA MET A 431 -13.17 -10.90 -7.51
C MET A 431 -13.21 -10.18 -8.87
N CYS A 432 -12.07 -10.13 -9.56
CA CYS A 432 -11.96 -9.45 -10.85
C CYS A 432 -12.65 -10.23 -11.98
N SER A 433 -12.82 -11.55 -11.85
CA SER A 433 -13.55 -12.36 -12.85
C SER A 433 -15.04 -12.02 -12.97
N VAL A 434 -15.60 -11.35 -11.97
CA VAL A 434 -17.01 -10.91 -11.94
C VAL A 434 -17.14 -9.38 -11.97
N TRP A 435 -16.03 -8.65 -12.19
CA TRP A 435 -16.03 -7.19 -12.24
C TRP A 435 -16.85 -6.69 -13.43
N PRO A 436 -17.69 -5.63 -13.26
CA PRO A 436 -18.66 -5.22 -14.27
C PRO A 436 -18.05 -4.46 -15.47
N TYR A 437 -16.78 -4.11 -15.41
CA TYR A 437 -16.11 -3.36 -16.47
C TYR A 437 -14.90 -4.12 -17.01
N PRO A 438 -14.59 -3.97 -18.31
CA PRO A 438 -13.45 -4.64 -18.93
C PRO A 438 -12.13 -4.06 -18.42
N VAL A 439 -11.08 -4.87 -18.49
CA VAL A 439 -9.69 -4.44 -18.26
C VAL A 439 -9.32 -3.37 -19.28
N VAL A 440 -8.66 -2.30 -18.81
CA VAL A 440 -8.18 -1.22 -19.69
C VAL A 440 -6.98 -1.66 -20.52
N GLN A 441 -6.77 -0.95 -21.63
CA GLN A 441 -5.60 -1.21 -22.45
C GLN A 441 -4.34 -0.62 -21.83
N HIS A 442 -3.41 -1.48 -21.44
CA HIS A 442 -2.09 -1.09 -20.97
C HIS A 442 -1.11 -0.78 -22.10
N PRO A 443 -0.03 -0.01 -21.85
CA PRO A 443 1.07 0.13 -22.77
C PRO A 443 1.63 -1.23 -23.20
N ALA A 444 1.98 -1.35 -24.48
CA ALA A 444 2.57 -2.58 -25.02
C ALA A 444 4.00 -2.85 -24.50
N SER A 445 4.66 -1.83 -23.97
CA SER A 445 6.00 -1.90 -23.38
C SER A 445 6.14 -0.82 -22.30
N TYR A 446 6.85 -1.14 -21.23
CA TYR A 446 7.18 -0.22 -20.14
C TYR A 446 8.64 0.27 -20.18
N ALA A 447 9.28 0.23 -21.35
CA ALA A 447 10.68 0.62 -21.52
C ALA A 447 10.97 2.10 -21.21
N ALA A 448 9.96 2.98 -21.21
CA ALA A 448 10.10 4.42 -20.98
C ALA A 448 11.22 5.06 -21.82
N LYS A 449 11.30 4.70 -23.11
CA LYS A 449 12.40 5.10 -24.03
C LYS A 449 12.61 6.59 -24.08
N GLY A 450 13.86 7.02 -23.84
CA GLY A 450 14.27 8.43 -23.87
C GLY A 450 13.91 9.21 -22.60
N SER A 451 13.49 8.55 -21.53
CA SER A 451 13.33 9.18 -20.22
C SER A 451 14.68 9.57 -19.60
N ALA A 452 14.65 10.52 -18.66
CA ALA A 452 15.74 10.69 -17.71
C ALA A 452 15.99 9.37 -16.93
N PRO A 453 17.19 9.18 -16.35
CA PRO A 453 17.46 7.99 -15.55
C PRO A 453 16.44 7.80 -14.41
N ILE A 454 15.96 6.58 -14.21
CA ILE A 454 15.00 6.21 -13.19
C ILE A 454 15.73 5.42 -12.09
N LEU A 455 15.51 5.78 -10.83
CA LEU A 455 16.11 5.06 -9.71
C LEU A 455 15.14 4.01 -9.18
N VAL A 456 15.55 2.75 -9.22
CA VAL A 456 14.80 1.58 -8.73
C VAL A 456 15.41 1.13 -7.41
N VAL A 457 14.63 1.11 -6.33
CA VAL A 457 15.07 0.67 -5.02
C VAL A 457 14.42 -0.66 -4.68
N GLY A 458 15.24 -1.65 -4.33
CA GLY A 458 14.79 -3.00 -4.01
C GLY A 458 15.34 -3.51 -2.69
N THR A 459 14.46 -4.09 -1.86
CA THR A 459 14.81 -4.73 -0.58
C THR A 459 14.90 -6.23 -0.75
N THR A 460 15.98 -6.86 -0.28
CA THR A 460 16.22 -8.32 -0.49
C THR A 460 15.19 -9.21 0.17
N GLY A 461 14.62 -8.80 1.31
CA GLY A 461 13.55 -9.47 2.04
C GLY A 461 12.21 -8.73 1.91
N ASP A 462 11.88 -8.13 0.77
CA ASP A 462 10.58 -7.49 0.57
C ASP A 462 9.47 -8.54 0.40
N PRO A 463 8.45 -8.57 1.29
CA PRO A 463 7.37 -9.53 1.20
C PRO A 463 6.35 -9.20 0.11
N ALA A 464 6.07 -7.93 -0.12
CA ALA A 464 4.98 -7.49 -0.98
C ALA A 464 5.41 -7.29 -2.44
N THR A 465 6.63 -6.78 -2.64
CA THR A 465 7.26 -6.60 -3.95
C THR A 465 8.64 -7.23 -3.95
N PRO A 466 8.72 -8.56 -4.12
CA PRO A 466 9.97 -9.30 -3.97
C PRO A 466 11.11 -8.73 -4.81
N TYR A 467 12.31 -8.68 -4.23
CA TYR A 467 13.52 -8.10 -4.81
C TYR A 467 13.80 -8.48 -6.27
N THR A 468 13.42 -9.70 -6.68
CA THR A 468 13.56 -10.15 -8.06
C THR A 468 12.81 -9.29 -9.06
N GLN A 469 11.71 -8.62 -8.66
CA GLN A 469 10.98 -7.68 -9.51
C GLN A 469 11.80 -6.39 -9.72
N ALA A 470 12.37 -5.83 -8.66
CA ALA A 470 13.24 -4.66 -8.77
C ALA A 470 14.45 -4.93 -9.69
N VAL A 471 15.04 -6.12 -9.60
CA VAL A 471 16.15 -6.56 -10.47
C VAL A 471 15.68 -6.65 -11.92
N HIS A 472 14.52 -7.28 -12.19
CA HIS A 472 13.98 -7.42 -13.54
C HIS A 472 13.61 -6.07 -14.14
N VAL A 473 12.89 -5.23 -13.39
CA VAL A 473 12.46 -3.91 -13.86
C VAL A 473 13.66 -3.01 -14.18
N ALA A 474 14.69 -3.01 -13.32
CA ALA A 474 15.86 -2.16 -13.54
C ALA A 474 16.75 -2.62 -14.69
N ASN A 475 16.83 -3.92 -14.96
CA ASN A 475 17.79 -4.45 -15.96
C ASN A 475 17.16 -4.85 -17.29
N GLU A 476 15.86 -5.15 -17.33
CA GLU A 476 15.22 -5.76 -18.49
C GLU A 476 13.97 -5.03 -18.96
N VAL A 477 13.30 -4.23 -18.11
CA VAL A 477 12.06 -3.54 -18.47
C VAL A 477 12.31 -2.08 -18.84
N LEU A 478 12.95 -1.30 -17.95
CA LEU A 478 13.23 0.12 -18.16
C LEU A 478 14.52 0.32 -18.93
N ASP A 479 14.49 1.14 -19.98
CA ASP A 479 15.65 1.42 -20.84
C ASP A 479 16.79 2.16 -20.12
N ASN A 480 16.45 3.02 -19.16
CA ASN A 480 17.38 3.89 -18.45
C ASN A 480 17.10 3.89 -16.94
N ALA A 481 17.42 2.78 -16.29
CA ALA A 481 17.21 2.62 -14.86
C ALA A 481 18.48 2.23 -14.12
N GLN A 482 18.57 2.63 -12.85
CA GLN A 482 19.66 2.27 -11.96
C GLN A 482 19.11 1.63 -10.69
N LEU A 483 19.55 0.41 -10.39
CA LEU A 483 19.17 -0.31 -9.18
C LEU A 483 19.94 0.20 -7.96
N VAL A 484 19.26 0.29 -6.82
CA VAL A 484 19.79 0.47 -5.47
C VAL A 484 19.29 -0.69 -4.61
N THR A 485 20.18 -1.53 -4.13
CA THR A 485 19.83 -2.70 -3.33
C THR A 485 19.97 -2.42 -1.84
N TRP A 486 18.91 -2.63 -1.07
CA TRP A 486 19.00 -2.77 0.38
C TRP A 486 19.01 -4.25 0.80
N LYS A 487 20.05 -4.65 1.56
CA LYS A 487 20.13 -5.97 2.18
C LYS A 487 19.44 -5.94 3.55
N GLY A 488 18.15 -6.20 3.56
CA GLY A 488 17.32 -6.15 4.75
C GLY A 488 15.96 -6.79 4.53
N ASP A 489 15.13 -6.76 5.55
CA ASP A 489 13.80 -7.36 5.58
C ASP A 489 12.73 -6.26 5.71
N GLY A 490 11.58 -6.49 5.07
CA GLY A 490 10.44 -5.58 5.08
C GLY A 490 10.22 -4.83 3.76
N HIS A 491 9.06 -4.21 3.66
CA HIS A 491 8.58 -3.57 2.44
C HIS A 491 9.07 -2.13 2.32
N THR A 492 9.69 -1.79 1.18
CA THR A 492 10.32 -0.49 0.86
C THR A 492 11.54 -0.15 1.72
N ALA A 493 12.40 0.76 1.25
CA ALA A 493 13.69 1.04 1.88
C ALA A 493 13.98 2.54 2.17
N TYR A 494 13.58 3.46 1.28
CA TYR A 494 13.91 4.87 1.44
C TYR A 494 13.14 5.50 2.61
N GLY A 495 13.87 6.10 3.54
CA GLY A 495 13.33 6.63 4.79
C GLY A 495 13.14 5.58 5.90
N ARG A 496 13.37 4.28 5.61
CA ARG A 496 13.12 3.17 6.56
C ARG A 496 14.31 2.24 6.77
N SER A 497 15.37 2.39 5.98
CA SER A 497 16.56 1.52 6.01
C SER A 497 17.77 2.20 6.64
N ASN A 498 18.82 2.42 5.88
CA ASN A 498 20.09 2.95 6.34
C ASN A 498 20.55 4.18 5.53
N SER A 499 21.64 4.81 5.99
CA SER A 499 22.21 6.00 5.35
C SER A 499 22.73 5.75 3.93
N CYS A 500 23.05 4.52 3.56
CA CYS A 500 23.52 4.18 2.21
C CYS A 500 22.39 4.37 1.20
N VAL A 501 21.21 3.77 1.43
CA VAL A 501 20.01 3.97 0.59
C VAL A 501 19.59 5.44 0.63
N ALA A 502 19.53 6.02 1.85
CA ALA A 502 19.12 7.41 2.02
C ALA A 502 20.00 8.36 1.18
N ASN A 503 21.33 8.23 1.24
CA ASN A 503 22.23 9.09 0.48
C ASN A 503 22.13 8.86 -1.03
N ALA A 504 21.96 7.63 -1.51
CA ALA A 504 21.80 7.35 -2.94
C ALA A 504 20.57 8.06 -3.51
N VAL A 505 19.43 8.00 -2.81
CA VAL A 505 18.19 8.63 -3.24
C VAL A 505 18.23 10.15 -3.06
N ASP A 506 18.77 10.66 -1.94
CA ASP A 506 18.92 12.10 -1.71
C ASP A 506 19.83 12.74 -2.75
N ASP A 507 20.98 12.12 -3.05
CA ASP A 507 21.93 12.66 -4.04
C ASP A 507 21.33 12.65 -5.45
N TYR A 508 20.51 11.66 -5.76
CA TYR A 508 19.77 11.63 -7.03
C TYR A 508 18.76 12.79 -7.11
N PHE A 509 17.90 12.99 -6.11
CA PHE A 509 16.94 14.10 -6.12
C PHE A 509 17.62 15.47 -6.06
N ILE A 510 18.59 15.65 -5.16
CA ILE A 510 19.10 16.99 -4.81
C ILE A 510 20.22 17.43 -5.76
N LYS A 511 21.05 16.49 -6.24
CA LYS A 511 22.25 16.75 -7.05
C LYS A 511 22.20 16.17 -8.46
N SER A 512 21.13 15.43 -8.80
CA SER A 512 21.00 14.68 -10.05
C SER A 512 22.14 13.65 -10.25
N ILE A 513 22.68 13.10 -9.15
CA ILE A 513 23.71 12.07 -9.19
C ILE A 513 23.06 10.70 -9.25
N VAL A 514 23.23 10.03 -10.38
CA VAL A 514 22.84 8.62 -10.53
C VAL A 514 24.01 7.75 -10.09
N PRO A 515 23.80 6.76 -9.21
CA PRO A 515 24.87 5.83 -8.85
C PRO A 515 25.45 5.14 -10.08
N ALA A 516 26.78 5.08 -10.20
CA ALA A 516 27.47 4.47 -11.34
C ALA A 516 27.33 2.93 -11.41
N ALA A 517 27.00 2.32 -10.29
CA ALA A 517 26.72 0.89 -10.13
C ALA A 517 25.66 0.71 -9.05
N ASP A 518 25.08 -0.50 -8.95
CA ASP A 518 24.11 -0.84 -7.90
C ASP A 518 24.76 -0.77 -6.50
N PRO A 519 24.43 0.22 -5.66
CA PRO A 519 24.91 0.25 -4.27
C PRO A 519 24.28 -0.92 -3.51
N LYS A 520 25.13 -1.77 -2.94
CA LYS A 520 24.69 -2.91 -2.11
C LYS A 520 24.63 -2.49 -0.65
N CYS A 521 23.58 -1.76 -0.33
CA CYS A 521 23.34 -1.23 1.01
C CYS A 521 22.84 -2.32 1.97
#